data_26f63f8050125a8d58cd181454e748ff
#
_entry.id   26f63f8050125a8d58cd181454e748ff
#
_cell.length_a   1.000
_cell.length_b   1.000
_cell.length_c   1.000
_cell.angle_alpha   90.00
_cell.angle_beta   90.00
_cell.angle_gamma   90.00
#
_symmetry.space_group_name_H-M   'P 1'
#
loop_
_entity.id
_entity.type
_entity.pdbx_description
1 polymer ?
#
loop_
_entity_poly.entity_id
_entity_poly.type
_entity_poly.pdbx_seq_one_letter_code
_entity_poly.pdbx_strand_id
1 'polypeptide(L)'
;YLVSRQGGDVYVDLNEDVEVNPPYPVPIDYVPGGLAKLGIEVLGGASGFATEEPCSGLALCYNGDYLLIDSIPFLDQHLFARGISKNQISAIFLTHLHDDHCAMFPLMEMPHRVEVITTLEIFNMAMEKLGCGLGWSPDTVREHFELIKVKPGDTINYYGLNIEIHNTVHSIPTIGATFSTVHKGQFRDVCIVGDNQNMARVRELGKSGIVRAETLANLERLYTHNFHLLIADGGAGEIHGDPNDALQSQADRVVFVHVEEVPHALQTTFSLASAGKRYTLIEGDSMIYASQINHYLSLWLGQPFPNRWMRNLLAEQEIYRYNTEDVIIVQETESHGSVYLILTGYCEVVRVTEDNRETVALLQAGDVIGEMAILTGTGIRNASVIARTPVTVCVFAEETFRSFIRYSGLQAILENRWLLRPVIKLLPQFAEISATVTDKIARIAEWQVIENGTTRQLEDTHMYIFVEGSGSIAGEDGGEETIVNGTELGWRPYTENHVVEMTATTDCGLIAIEAGAYQQLLLSAPQLNYQTRKRLSLESDNQVEWLLGEVPTY
;
A
#
# COMPACT_ATOMS: atom_id res chain seq x y z
N TYR A 1 -0.07 24.31 -18.39
CA TYR A 1 -1.04 24.16 -19.50
C TYR A 1 -2.15 25.20 -19.35
N LEU A 2 -2.48 25.86 -20.45
CA LEU A 2 -3.59 26.81 -20.52
C LEU A 2 -4.74 26.13 -21.27
N VAL A 3 -5.85 25.91 -20.59
CA VAL A 3 -7.07 25.39 -21.21
C VAL A 3 -8.02 26.56 -21.43
N SER A 4 -8.24 26.93 -22.70
CA SER A 4 -9.17 27.99 -23.05
C SER A 4 -10.50 27.38 -23.53
N ARG A 5 -11.61 27.78 -22.90
CA ARG A 5 -12.97 27.44 -23.30
C ARG A 5 -13.82 28.71 -23.34
N GLN A 6 -14.95 28.71 -24.07
CA GLN A 6 -15.88 29.83 -24.05
C GLN A 6 -16.30 30.19 -22.62
N GLY A 7 -15.65 31.20 -22.05
CA GLY A 7 -15.93 31.66 -20.68
C GLY A 7 -14.69 31.99 -19.82
N GLY A 8 -13.49 31.74 -20.29
CA GLY A 8 -12.26 32.12 -19.60
C GLY A 8 -11.13 31.10 -19.77
N ASP A 9 -9.93 31.55 -19.56
CA ASP A 9 -8.74 30.71 -19.56
C ASP A 9 -8.54 30.14 -18.15
N VAL A 10 -8.32 28.82 -18.08
CA VAL A 10 -7.96 28.13 -16.83
C VAL A 10 -6.51 27.66 -16.96
N TYR A 11 -5.65 28.14 -16.08
CA TYR A 11 -4.31 27.62 -15.96
C TYR A 11 -4.32 26.36 -15.11
N VAL A 12 -3.82 25.27 -15.66
CA VAL A 12 -3.63 24.00 -14.93
C VAL A 12 -2.14 23.73 -14.88
N ASP A 13 -1.58 23.71 -13.70
CA ASP A 13 -0.22 23.27 -13.47
C ASP A 13 -0.24 21.74 -13.33
N LEU A 14 0.36 21.05 -14.29
CA LEU A 14 0.55 19.61 -14.29
C LEU A 14 1.99 19.24 -13.88
N ASN A 15 2.69 20.14 -13.19
CA ASN A 15 4.02 19.85 -12.71
C ASN A 15 3.94 18.77 -11.63
N GLU A 16 4.61 17.65 -11.85
CA GLU A 16 4.67 16.50 -10.93
C GLU A 16 5.45 16.81 -9.64
N ASP A 17 6.27 17.87 -9.63
CA ASP A 17 7.04 18.31 -8.48
C ASP A 17 6.18 19.06 -7.43
N VAL A 18 4.91 19.31 -7.71
CA VAL A 18 3.99 19.91 -6.73
C VAL A 18 3.49 18.85 -5.78
N GLU A 19 4.03 18.85 -4.56
CA GLU A 19 3.52 18.02 -3.47
C GLU A 19 2.10 18.45 -3.10
N VAL A 20 1.13 17.59 -3.30
CA VAL A 20 -0.27 17.84 -2.95
C VAL A 20 -0.49 17.40 -1.50
N ASN A 21 -0.58 18.38 -0.61
CA ASN A 21 -0.79 18.16 0.81
C ASN A 21 -2.28 18.25 1.18
N PRO A 22 -2.73 17.51 2.22
CA PRO A 22 -4.07 17.68 2.77
C PRO A 22 -4.33 19.12 3.19
N PRO A 23 -5.55 19.66 3.02
CA PRO A 23 -5.91 21.01 3.46
C PRO A 23 -5.99 21.14 4.99
N TYR A 24 -5.77 20.07 5.72
CA TYR A 24 -5.80 19.98 7.18
C TYR A 24 -4.53 19.29 7.70
N PRO A 25 -4.16 19.48 8.97
CA PRO A 25 -3.01 18.81 9.55
C PRO A 25 -3.25 17.30 9.74
N VAL A 26 -2.25 16.50 9.38
CA VAL A 26 -2.22 15.05 9.64
C VAL A 26 -1.09 14.77 10.65
N PRO A 27 -1.37 14.85 11.95
CA PRO A 27 -0.33 14.65 12.96
C PRO A 27 0.14 13.19 12.98
N ILE A 28 1.45 13.01 12.96
CA ILE A 28 2.08 11.69 13.09
C ILE A 28 1.93 11.23 14.54
N ASP A 29 1.52 9.97 14.73
CA ASP A 29 1.48 9.35 16.05
C ASP A 29 2.89 9.32 16.63
N TYR A 30 3.00 9.51 17.94
CA TYR A 30 4.29 9.52 18.61
C TYR A 30 4.67 8.14 19.16
N VAL A 31 3.71 7.41 19.70
CA VAL A 31 3.92 6.13 20.39
C VAL A 31 3.40 4.97 19.54
N PRO A 32 4.16 3.88 19.37
CA PRO A 32 3.69 2.73 18.62
C PRO A 32 2.52 2.02 19.32
N GLY A 33 1.49 1.71 18.56
CA GLY A 33 0.49 0.73 18.95
C GLY A 33 1.05 -0.69 18.92
N GLY A 34 0.45 -1.63 19.65
CA GLY A 34 0.75 -3.05 19.48
C GLY A 34 0.05 -3.61 18.24
N LEU A 35 0.58 -4.72 17.71
CA LEU A 35 -0.18 -5.51 16.75
C LEU A 35 -1.43 -6.06 17.42
N ALA A 36 -2.58 -5.90 16.77
CA ALA A 36 -3.83 -6.46 17.26
C ALA A 36 -4.18 -7.77 16.54
N LYS A 37 -4.88 -8.66 17.24
CA LYS A 37 -5.57 -9.79 16.61
C LYS A 37 -6.82 -9.30 15.88
N LEU A 38 -7.57 -8.38 16.49
CA LEU A 38 -8.70 -7.68 15.91
C LEU A 38 -8.78 -6.27 16.49
N GLY A 39 -8.81 -5.26 15.65
CA GLY A 39 -8.96 -3.86 16.05
C GLY A 39 -9.35 -2.96 14.90
N ILE A 40 -9.73 -1.74 15.22
CA ILE A 40 -10.02 -0.67 14.25
C ILE A 40 -9.10 0.50 14.54
N GLU A 41 -8.46 1.00 13.52
CA GLU A 41 -7.76 2.28 13.47
C GLU A 41 -8.60 3.26 12.66
N VAL A 42 -8.88 4.43 13.22
CA VAL A 42 -9.63 5.48 12.52
C VAL A 42 -8.66 6.35 11.73
N LEU A 43 -8.78 6.35 10.41
CA LEU A 43 -8.01 7.21 9.52
C LEU A 43 -8.66 8.60 9.42
N GLY A 44 -9.98 8.64 9.40
CA GLY A 44 -10.81 9.83 9.44
C GLY A 44 -12.26 9.51 9.74
N GLY A 45 -13.06 10.51 10.08
CA GLY A 45 -14.45 10.31 10.46
C GLY A 45 -15.38 11.43 10.02
N ALA A 46 -14.88 12.45 9.33
CA ALA A 46 -15.67 13.58 8.85
C ALA A 46 -16.46 13.24 7.58
N SER A 47 -17.42 14.07 7.24
CA SER A 47 -18.15 13.97 5.98
C SER A 47 -17.29 14.39 4.79
N GLY A 48 -17.66 13.96 3.57
CA GLY A 48 -16.98 14.36 2.35
C GLY A 48 -17.00 15.86 2.05
N PHE A 49 -17.81 16.62 2.76
CA PHE A 49 -17.89 18.09 2.65
C PHE A 49 -17.01 18.82 3.68
N ALA A 50 -16.39 18.09 4.62
CA ALA A 50 -15.48 18.69 5.59
C ALA A 50 -14.17 19.09 4.91
N THR A 51 -13.71 20.32 5.20
CA THR A 51 -12.47 20.87 4.62
C THR A 51 -11.30 20.90 5.61
N GLU A 52 -11.57 20.69 6.90
CA GLU A 52 -10.61 20.84 7.98
C GLU A 52 -10.29 19.51 8.70
N GLU A 53 -10.98 18.43 8.32
CA GLU A 53 -10.82 17.09 8.90
C GLU A 53 -10.86 16.01 7.80
N PRO A 54 -10.20 14.85 8.01
CA PRO A 54 -10.19 13.77 7.03
C PRO A 54 -11.57 13.10 6.93
N CYS A 55 -11.95 12.77 5.70
CA CYS A 55 -13.15 12.00 5.38
C CYS A 55 -13.19 10.66 6.12
N SER A 56 -14.39 10.05 6.15
CA SER A 56 -14.60 8.75 6.81
C SER A 56 -13.82 7.63 6.16
N GLY A 57 -12.93 7.01 6.92
CA GLY A 57 -12.16 5.83 6.51
C GLY A 57 -11.52 5.14 7.70
N LEU A 58 -11.47 3.81 7.63
CA LEU A 58 -11.01 2.99 8.72
C LEU A 58 -9.99 1.95 8.21
N ALA A 59 -9.10 1.51 9.10
CA ALA A 59 -8.22 0.38 8.86
C ALA A 59 -8.53 -0.71 9.91
N LEU A 60 -9.10 -1.83 9.47
CA LEU A 60 -9.35 -2.99 10.31
C LEU A 60 -8.08 -3.83 10.39
N CYS A 61 -7.47 -3.87 11.56
CA CYS A 61 -6.35 -4.75 11.85
C CYS A 61 -6.85 -6.16 12.14
N TYR A 62 -6.32 -7.14 11.40
CA TYR A 62 -6.55 -8.55 11.64
C TYR A 62 -5.25 -9.34 11.54
N ASN A 63 -4.83 -9.96 12.63
CA ASN A 63 -3.55 -10.70 12.74
C ASN A 63 -2.31 -9.84 12.43
N GLY A 64 -2.38 -8.52 12.59
CA GLY A 64 -1.27 -7.61 12.29
C GLY A 64 -1.25 -7.07 10.86
N ASP A 65 -2.07 -7.60 9.95
CA ASP A 65 -2.34 -7.03 8.64
C ASP A 65 -3.57 -6.13 8.67
N TYR A 66 -3.71 -5.27 7.68
CA TYR A 66 -4.83 -4.33 7.61
C TYR A 66 -5.70 -4.57 6.38
N LEU A 67 -7.00 -4.54 6.62
CA LEU A 67 -8.05 -4.42 5.63
C LEU A 67 -8.60 -3.00 5.73
N LEU A 68 -8.45 -2.20 4.67
CA LEU A 68 -9.04 -0.86 4.62
C LEU A 68 -10.55 -0.96 4.48
N ILE A 69 -11.28 -0.09 5.16
CA ILE A 69 -12.70 0.16 4.91
C ILE A 69 -12.76 1.50 4.21
N ASP A 70 -13.01 1.44 2.92
CA ASP A 70 -12.91 2.54 1.98
C ASP A 70 -11.48 3.12 1.84
N SER A 71 -11.31 3.99 0.85
CA SER A 71 -10.07 4.69 0.57
C SER A 71 -10.32 6.19 0.53
N ILE A 72 -9.85 6.88 1.54
CA ILE A 72 -10.04 8.32 1.70
C ILE A 72 -9.03 9.14 0.89
N PRO A 73 -9.33 10.39 0.54
CA PRO A 73 -8.35 11.31 0.01
C PRO A 73 -7.10 11.41 0.91
N PHE A 74 -5.92 11.53 0.31
CA PHE A 74 -4.63 11.57 1.01
C PHE A 74 -4.32 10.31 1.84
N LEU A 75 -4.78 9.14 1.40
CA LEU A 75 -4.64 7.87 2.11
C LEU A 75 -3.20 7.61 2.57
N ASP A 76 -2.20 7.87 1.71
CA ASP A 76 -0.79 7.62 2.01
C ASP A 76 -0.31 8.41 3.22
N GLN A 77 -0.69 9.69 3.33
CA GLN A 77 -0.34 10.54 4.46
C GLN A 77 -1.00 10.04 5.77
N HIS A 78 -2.25 9.57 5.68
CA HIS A 78 -2.96 9.01 6.83
C HIS A 78 -2.35 7.68 7.29
N LEU A 79 -2.05 6.77 6.37
CA LEU A 79 -1.37 5.50 6.68
C LEU A 79 0.01 5.77 7.30
N PHE A 80 0.78 6.66 6.68
CA PHE A 80 2.08 7.05 7.20
C PHE A 80 1.97 7.61 8.62
N ALA A 81 1.07 8.55 8.86
CA ALA A 81 0.89 9.18 10.17
C ALA A 81 0.54 8.18 11.29
N ARG A 82 -0.15 7.08 10.95
CA ARG A 82 -0.50 5.98 11.90
C ARG A 82 0.59 4.91 12.00
N GLY A 83 1.66 5.01 11.22
CA GLY A 83 2.69 3.97 11.14
C GLY A 83 2.18 2.67 10.48
N ILE A 84 1.14 2.76 9.65
CA ILE A 84 0.63 1.63 8.87
C ILE A 84 1.39 1.57 7.56
N SER A 85 2.19 0.54 7.39
CA SER A 85 3.00 0.34 6.19
C SER A 85 2.17 -0.18 5.02
N LYS A 86 2.48 0.26 3.80
CA LYS A 86 1.87 -0.28 2.57
C LYS A 86 2.00 -1.82 2.47
N ASN A 87 3.06 -2.38 3.01
CA ASN A 87 3.26 -3.84 3.07
C ASN A 87 2.28 -4.57 4.01
N GLN A 88 1.60 -3.84 4.89
CA GLN A 88 0.60 -4.41 5.81
C GLN A 88 -0.83 -4.36 5.25
N ILE A 89 -1.07 -3.67 4.12
CA ILE A 89 -2.40 -3.56 3.54
C ILE A 89 -2.66 -4.79 2.65
N SER A 90 -3.51 -5.70 3.11
CA SER A 90 -3.87 -6.91 2.37
C SER A 90 -5.06 -6.72 1.45
N ALA A 91 -6.06 -5.98 1.90
CA ALA A 91 -7.32 -5.79 1.19
C ALA A 91 -7.97 -4.43 1.45
N ILE A 92 -8.97 -4.13 0.64
CA ILE A 92 -9.94 -3.07 0.89
C ILE A 92 -11.36 -3.64 0.81
N PHE A 93 -12.19 -3.32 1.79
CA PHE A 93 -13.64 -3.45 1.72
C PHE A 93 -14.20 -2.14 1.20
N LEU A 94 -14.60 -2.11 -0.06
CA LEU A 94 -15.11 -0.91 -0.72
C LEU A 94 -16.63 -0.87 -0.59
N THR A 95 -17.13 0.09 0.20
CA THR A 95 -18.56 0.21 0.50
C THR A 95 -19.35 0.78 -0.67
N HIS A 96 -18.87 1.87 -1.28
CA HIS A 96 -19.51 2.57 -2.41
C HIS A 96 -18.52 3.54 -3.11
N LEU A 97 -19.01 4.38 -4.03
CA LEU A 97 -18.16 5.15 -4.95
C LEU A 97 -18.29 6.68 -4.85
N HIS A 98 -18.75 7.22 -3.72
CA HIS A 98 -18.56 8.64 -3.49
C HIS A 98 -17.07 8.99 -3.39
N ASP A 99 -16.68 10.20 -3.75
CA ASP A 99 -15.27 10.60 -3.88
C ASP A 99 -14.50 10.55 -2.57
N ASP A 100 -15.18 10.75 -1.47
CA ASP A 100 -14.64 10.68 -0.12
C ASP A 100 -14.40 9.24 0.38
N HIS A 101 -14.89 8.22 -0.32
CA HIS A 101 -14.75 6.80 0.01
C HIS A 101 -13.92 5.99 -1.00
N CYS A 102 -13.73 6.48 -2.21
CA CYS A 102 -13.11 5.71 -3.28
C CYS A 102 -11.87 6.35 -3.92
N ALA A 103 -11.06 7.04 -3.13
CA ALA A 103 -9.76 7.57 -3.56
C ALA A 103 -8.75 6.43 -3.75
N MET A 104 -9.03 5.49 -4.66
CA MET A 104 -8.29 4.23 -4.81
C MET A 104 -6.94 4.35 -5.54
N PHE A 105 -6.61 5.53 -6.06
CA PHE A 105 -5.36 5.74 -6.79
C PHE A 105 -4.11 5.30 -6.00
N PRO A 106 -3.93 5.63 -4.70
CA PRO A 106 -2.79 5.18 -3.93
C PRO A 106 -2.65 3.64 -3.85
N LEU A 107 -3.75 2.89 -4.03
CA LEU A 107 -3.72 1.43 -4.04
C LEU A 107 -3.10 0.85 -5.31
N MET A 108 -3.03 1.61 -6.39
CA MET A 108 -2.30 1.22 -7.61
C MET A 108 -0.77 1.31 -7.43
N GLU A 109 -0.31 2.03 -6.40
CA GLU A 109 1.09 2.17 -6.04
C GLU A 109 1.51 1.26 -4.89
N MET A 110 0.74 0.21 -4.61
CA MET A 110 1.10 -0.79 -3.60
C MET A 110 2.20 -1.73 -4.12
N PRO A 111 3.08 -2.21 -3.23
CA PRO A 111 4.16 -3.13 -3.60
C PRO A 111 3.66 -4.54 -3.95
N HIS A 112 2.39 -4.84 -3.73
CA HIS A 112 1.68 -6.09 -4.08
C HIS A 112 0.23 -5.78 -4.43
N ARG A 113 -0.45 -6.72 -5.10
CA ARG A 113 -1.86 -6.56 -5.45
C ARG A 113 -2.74 -6.57 -4.21
N VAL A 114 -3.65 -5.59 -4.15
CA VAL A 114 -4.63 -5.47 -3.06
C VAL A 114 -5.92 -6.19 -3.47
N GLU A 115 -6.45 -7.02 -2.58
CA GLU A 115 -7.74 -7.65 -2.77
C GLU A 115 -8.87 -6.64 -2.51
N VAL A 116 -9.83 -6.54 -3.44
CA VAL A 116 -10.99 -5.65 -3.33
C VAL A 116 -12.22 -6.47 -3.01
N ILE A 117 -12.69 -6.39 -1.78
CA ILE A 117 -13.91 -7.07 -1.31
C ILE A 117 -15.09 -6.13 -1.54
N THR A 118 -15.89 -6.40 -2.57
CA THR A 118 -17.06 -5.57 -2.91
C THR A 118 -17.98 -6.29 -3.88
N THR A 119 -19.09 -5.65 -4.28
CA THR A 119 -19.95 -6.18 -5.32
C THR A 119 -19.33 -6.00 -6.71
N LEU A 120 -19.70 -6.87 -7.65
CA LEU A 120 -19.21 -6.74 -9.03
C LEU A 120 -19.57 -5.39 -9.66
N GLU A 121 -20.74 -4.85 -9.31
CA GLU A 121 -21.22 -3.56 -9.80
C GLU A 121 -20.33 -2.41 -9.31
N ILE A 122 -20.09 -2.32 -8.02
CA ILE A 122 -19.21 -1.30 -7.41
C ILE A 122 -17.79 -1.44 -7.98
N PHE A 123 -17.26 -2.67 -8.08
CA PHE A 123 -15.93 -2.90 -8.64
C PHE A 123 -15.79 -2.40 -10.07
N ASN A 124 -16.74 -2.76 -10.96
CA ASN A 124 -16.67 -2.34 -12.36
C ASN A 124 -16.70 -0.81 -12.50
N MET A 125 -17.59 -0.15 -11.77
CA MET A 125 -17.68 1.31 -11.77
C MET A 125 -16.42 1.97 -11.20
N ALA A 126 -15.78 1.36 -10.17
CA ALA A 126 -14.51 1.84 -9.63
C ALA A 126 -13.39 1.77 -10.68
N MET A 127 -13.31 0.67 -11.44
CA MET A 127 -12.31 0.51 -12.52
C MET A 127 -12.55 1.52 -13.65
N GLU A 128 -13.80 1.78 -14.02
CA GLU A 128 -14.15 2.81 -15.00
C GLU A 128 -13.75 4.21 -14.50
N LYS A 129 -14.07 4.54 -13.24
CA LYS A 129 -13.73 5.84 -12.63
C LYS A 129 -12.21 6.08 -12.61
N LEU A 130 -11.43 5.10 -12.15
CA LEU A 130 -9.96 5.18 -12.17
C LEU A 130 -9.42 5.26 -13.60
N GLY A 131 -9.96 4.45 -14.51
CA GLY A 131 -9.56 4.46 -15.92
C GLY A 131 -9.78 5.82 -16.57
N CYS A 132 -10.94 6.45 -16.33
CA CYS A 132 -11.22 7.81 -16.82
C CYS A 132 -10.23 8.84 -16.27
N GLY A 133 -9.86 8.75 -14.99
CA GLY A 133 -8.89 9.66 -14.37
C GLY A 133 -7.47 9.52 -14.90
N LEU A 134 -7.07 8.30 -15.31
CA LEU A 134 -5.75 7.98 -15.81
C LEU A 134 -5.62 7.98 -17.34
N GLY A 135 -6.74 8.03 -18.06
CA GLY A 135 -6.76 7.81 -19.49
C GLY A 135 -6.49 6.34 -19.89
N TRP A 136 -6.75 5.42 -19.00
CA TRP A 136 -6.50 3.99 -19.20
C TRP A 136 -7.81 3.22 -19.39
N SER A 137 -7.74 2.08 -20.09
CA SER A 137 -8.89 1.18 -20.15
C SER A 137 -9.20 0.60 -18.76
N PRO A 138 -10.48 0.33 -18.43
CA PRO A 138 -10.84 -0.34 -17.19
C PRO A 138 -10.16 -1.70 -17.00
N ASP A 139 -9.85 -2.41 -18.11
CA ASP A 139 -9.15 -3.69 -18.06
C ASP A 139 -7.69 -3.52 -17.63
N THR A 140 -7.02 -2.45 -18.10
CA THR A 140 -5.66 -2.09 -17.66
C THR A 140 -5.62 -1.79 -16.16
N VAL A 141 -6.62 -1.06 -15.66
CA VAL A 141 -6.74 -0.74 -14.23
C VAL A 141 -6.97 -2.01 -13.40
N ARG A 142 -7.79 -2.95 -13.88
CA ARG A 142 -8.06 -4.23 -13.20
C ARG A 142 -6.81 -5.07 -12.93
N GLU A 143 -5.76 -4.95 -13.74
CA GLU A 143 -4.49 -5.66 -13.53
C GLU A 143 -3.85 -5.36 -12.17
N HIS A 144 -4.17 -4.21 -11.56
CA HIS A 144 -3.61 -3.75 -10.28
C HIS A 144 -4.34 -4.33 -9.06
N PHE A 145 -5.54 -4.92 -9.26
CA PHE A 145 -6.41 -5.38 -8.18
C PHE A 145 -6.81 -6.84 -8.32
N GLU A 146 -7.29 -7.43 -7.22
CA GLU A 146 -7.89 -8.74 -7.21
C GLU A 146 -9.29 -8.67 -6.60
N LEU A 147 -10.35 -9.02 -7.36
CA LEU A 147 -11.72 -8.94 -6.89
C LEU A 147 -12.10 -10.17 -6.06
N ILE A 148 -12.46 -9.95 -4.79
CA ILE A 148 -13.26 -10.87 -3.99
C ILE A 148 -14.72 -10.44 -4.09
N LYS A 149 -15.43 -11.06 -5.03
CA LYS A 149 -16.80 -10.71 -5.33
C LYS A 149 -17.76 -11.17 -4.25
N VAL A 150 -18.53 -10.25 -3.72
CA VAL A 150 -19.58 -10.48 -2.72
C VAL A 150 -20.91 -9.87 -3.14
N LYS A 151 -21.97 -10.20 -2.42
CA LYS A 151 -23.29 -9.58 -2.50
C LYS A 151 -23.91 -9.51 -1.11
N PRO A 152 -24.85 -8.60 -0.87
CA PRO A 152 -25.60 -8.55 0.38
C PRO A 152 -26.24 -9.89 0.74
N GLY A 153 -26.10 -10.29 2.01
CA GLY A 153 -26.51 -11.59 2.54
C GLY A 153 -25.44 -12.68 2.47
N ASP A 154 -24.33 -12.44 1.77
CA ASP A 154 -23.21 -13.39 1.79
C ASP A 154 -22.46 -13.30 3.12
N THR A 155 -21.91 -14.43 3.55
CA THR A 155 -20.89 -14.51 4.60
C THR A 155 -19.67 -15.20 4.02
N ILE A 156 -18.54 -14.53 4.01
CA ILE A 156 -17.27 -15.09 3.56
C ILE A 156 -16.31 -15.27 4.73
N ASN A 157 -15.40 -16.21 4.61
CA ASN A 157 -14.30 -16.37 5.55
C ASN A 157 -12.99 -15.88 4.90
N TYR A 158 -12.53 -14.73 5.35
CA TYR A 158 -11.30 -14.10 4.89
C TYR A 158 -10.16 -14.46 5.85
N TYR A 159 -9.44 -15.53 5.55
CA TYR A 159 -8.30 -16.03 6.36
C TYR A 159 -8.60 -16.19 7.86
N GLY A 160 -9.84 -16.58 8.21
CA GLY A 160 -10.30 -16.74 9.59
C GLY A 160 -11.09 -15.55 10.16
N LEU A 161 -11.17 -14.44 9.44
CA LEU A 161 -12.09 -13.35 9.70
C LEU A 161 -13.39 -13.62 8.94
N ASN A 162 -14.52 -13.76 9.64
CA ASN A 162 -15.82 -13.87 8.99
C ASN A 162 -16.34 -12.48 8.67
N ILE A 163 -16.81 -12.30 7.43
CA ILE A 163 -17.35 -11.03 6.93
C ILE A 163 -18.77 -11.28 6.44
N GLU A 164 -19.78 -10.79 7.16
CA GLU A 164 -21.20 -10.81 6.77
C GLU A 164 -21.55 -9.50 6.07
N ILE A 165 -22.03 -9.57 4.82
CA ILE A 165 -22.29 -8.42 3.97
C ILE A 165 -23.73 -7.94 4.13
N HIS A 166 -23.91 -6.63 4.31
CA HIS A 166 -25.21 -6.00 4.52
C HIS A 166 -25.58 -5.04 3.39
N ASN A 167 -26.87 -4.96 3.06
CA ASN A 167 -27.40 -3.83 2.30
C ASN A 167 -27.54 -2.62 3.19
N THR A 168 -27.20 -1.45 2.66
CA THR A 168 -27.57 -0.15 3.23
C THR A 168 -28.51 0.59 2.29
N VAL A 169 -29.07 1.71 2.72
CA VAL A 169 -29.94 2.57 1.92
C VAL A 169 -29.26 3.92 1.77
N HIS A 170 -28.70 4.15 0.60
CA HIS A 170 -27.97 5.37 0.28
C HIS A 170 -28.31 5.86 -1.13
N SER A 171 -27.71 6.99 -1.58
CA SER A 171 -27.99 7.61 -2.88
C SER A 171 -27.47 6.78 -4.07
N ILE A 172 -26.45 5.95 -3.84
CA ILE A 172 -25.85 5.02 -4.82
C ILE A 172 -25.74 3.63 -4.21
N PRO A 173 -25.49 2.57 -5.01
CA PRO A 173 -25.27 1.22 -4.49
C PRO A 173 -24.21 1.19 -3.41
N THR A 174 -24.61 0.77 -2.22
CA THR A 174 -23.76 0.80 -1.00
C THR A 174 -23.95 -0.48 -0.21
N ILE A 175 -22.86 -0.98 0.37
CA ILE A 175 -22.85 -2.14 1.27
C ILE A 175 -22.14 -1.78 2.58
N GLY A 176 -22.54 -2.44 3.65
CA GLY A 176 -21.83 -2.49 4.91
C GLY A 176 -21.43 -3.91 5.24
N ALA A 177 -20.71 -4.12 6.35
CA ALA A 177 -20.33 -5.46 6.78
C ALA A 177 -20.20 -5.58 8.30
N THR A 178 -20.40 -6.82 8.78
CA THR A 178 -20.01 -7.23 10.13
C THR A 178 -18.80 -8.14 10.04
N PHE A 179 -17.72 -7.75 10.70
CA PHE A 179 -16.47 -8.49 10.81
C PHE A 179 -16.43 -9.21 12.15
N SER A 180 -16.16 -10.51 12.15
CA SER A 180 -16.14 -11.29 13.39
C SER A 180 -15.08 -12.38 13.39
N THR A 181 -14.55 -12.68 14.57
CA THR A 181 -13.60 -13.77 14.76
C THR A 181 -13.74 -14.38 16.16
N VAL A 182 -13.21 -15.60 16.31
CA VAL A 182 -13.08 -16.26 17.62
C VAL A 182 -11.61 -16.46 17.92
N HIS A 183 -11.14 -15.97 19.07
CA HIS A 183 -9.77 -16.16 19.54
C HIS A 183 -9.78 -16.68 20.97
N LYS A 184 -9.16 -17.84 21.22
CA LYS A 184 -9.09 -18.47 22.55
C LYS A 184 -10.48 -18.60 23.24
N GLY A 185 -11.49 -18.93 22.43
CA GLY A 185 -12.88 -19.08 22.91
C GLY A 185 -13.65 -17.77 23.10
N GLN A 186 -13.05 -16.61 22.84
CA GLN A 186 -13.70 -15.31 22.88
C GLN A 186 -14.16 -14.91 21.48
N PHE A 187 -15.47 -14.73 21.32
CA PHE A 187 -16.05 -14.12 20.11
C PHE A 187 -15.93 -12.60 20.20
N ARG A 188 -15.56 -11.95 19.10
CA ARG A 188 -15.56 -10.50 18.96
C ARG A 188 -16.03 -10.12 17.57
N ASP A 189 -16.79 -9.05 17.50
CA ASP A 189 -17.34 -8.50 16.26
C ASP A 189 -17.32 -6.98 16.21
N VAL A 190 -17.25 -6.49 14.98
CA VAL A 190 -17.38 -5.08 14.61
C VAL A 190 -18.39 -4.99 13.50
N CYS A 191 -19.44 -4.22 13.68
CA CYS A 191 -20.37 -3.88 12.62
C CYS A 191 -20.02 -2.48 12.08
N ILE A 192 -19.80 -2.39 10.78
CA ILE A 192 -19.63 -1.15 10.03
C ILE A 192 -20.84 -1.05 9.10
N VAL A 193 -21.77 -0.17 9.43
CA VAL A 193 -23.03 -0.04 8.69
C VAL A 193 -22.76 0.45 7.27
N GLY A 194 -21.72 1.29 7.07
CA GLY A 194 -21.51 2.07 5.85
C GLY A 194 -22.48 3.27 5.80
N ASP A 195 -22.46 4.00 4.70
CA ASP A 195 -23.38 5.13 4.52
C ASP A 195 -24.81 4.65 4.41
N ASN A 196 -25.67 5.23 5.21
CA ASN A 196 -27.05 4.80 5.30
C ASN A 196 -27.96 5.97 5.67
N GLN A 197 -29.09 6.11 4.99
CA GLN A 197 -30.10 7.08 5.36
C GLN A 197 -30.61 6.84 6.79
N ASN A 198 -31.06 7.92 7.46
CA ASN A 198 -31.67 7.80 8.78
C ASN A 198 -32.84 6.80 8.78
N MET A 199 -32.99 6.06 9.86
CA MET A 199 -33.94 4.95 9.95
C MET A 199 -35.39 5.37 9.85
N ALA A 200 -35.72 6.63 10.16
CA ALA A 200 -37.07 7.16 9.96
C ALA A 200 -37.39 7.19 8.46
N ARG A 201 -36.48 7.69 7.64
CA ARG A 201 -36.61 7.72 6.18
C ARG A 201 -36.62 6.31 5.56
N VAL A 202 -35.73 5.43 6.03
CA VAL A 202 -35.69 4.03 5.58
C VAL A 202 -37.03 3.32 5.82
N ARG A 203 -37.68 3.56 6.97
CA ARG A 203 -39.01 3.03 7.27
C ARG A 203 -40.10 3.59 6.33
N GLU A 204 -40.04 4.86 5.97
CA GLU A 204 -40.95 5.46 4.99
C GLU A 204 -40.80 4.83 3.61
N LEU A 205 -39.55 4.66 3.15
CA LEU A 205 -39.23 3.99 1.89
C LEU A 205 -39.67 2.51 1.89
N GLY A 206 -39.55 1.84 3.05
CA GLY A 206 -40.09 0.50 3.26
C GLY A 206 -41.61 0.45 3.12
N LYS A 207 -42.35 1.40 3.72
CA LYS A 207 -43.81 1.50 3.60
C LYS A 207 -44.26 1.77 2.17
N SER A 208 -43.49 2.54 1.42
CA SER A 208 -43.78 2.83 -0.01
C SER A 208 -43.34 1.70 -0.97
N GLY A 209 -42.67 0.64 -0.45
CA GLY A 209 -42.20 -0.50 -1.23
C GLY A 209 -40.92 -0.23 -2.04
N ILE A 210 -40.26 0.91 -1.83
CA ILE A 210 -38.96 1.23 -2.45
C ILE A 210 -37.85 0.42 -1.79
N VAL A 211 -37.81 0.37 -0.45
CA VAL A 211 -36.91 -0.49 0.31
C VAL A 211 -37.60 -1.82 0.61
N ARG A 212 -36.92 -2.92 0.35
CA ARG A 212 -37.42 -4.27 0.64
C ARG A 212 -37.58 -4.47 2.15
N ALA A 213 -38.61 -5.20 2.55
CA ALA A 213 -38.87 -5.51 3.97
C ALA A 213 -37.70 -6.24 4.64
N GLU A 214 -37.01 -7.11 3.89
CA GLU A 214 -35.81 -7.81 4.37
C GLU A 214 -34.66 -6.84 4.66
N THR A 215 -34.39 -5.88 3.78
CA THR A 215 -33.36 -4.83 3.97
C THR A 215 -33.68 -3.99 5.20
N LEU A 216 -34.94 -3.54 5.34
CA LEU A 216 -35.38 -2.77 6.51
C LEU A 216 -35.18 -3.57 7.80
N ALA A 217 -35.65 -4.82 7.85
CA ALA A 217 -35.53 -5.67 9.04
C ALA A 217 -34.05 -5.93 9.40
N ASN A 218 -33.19 -6.11 8.38
CA ASN A 218 -31.76 -6.28 8.61
C ASN A 218 -31.13 -5.01 9.21
N LEU A 219 -31.40 -3.83 8.64
CA LEU A 219 -30.90 -2.56 9.18
C LEU A 219 -31.39 -2.32 10.62
N GLU A 220 -32.67 -2.57 10.93
CA GLU A 220 -33.17 -2.47 12.30
C GLU A 220 -32.44 -3.42 13.24
N ARG A 221 -32.11 -4.62 12.79
CA ARG A 221 -31.28 -5.58 13.55
C ARG A 221 -29.88 -5.01 13.80
N LEU A 222 -29.20 -4.43 12.80
CA LEU A 222 -27.86 -3.87 12.96
C LEU A 222 -27.81 -2.77 14.03
N TYR A 223 -28.81 -1.90 14.07
CA TYR A 223 -28.87 -0.83 15.05
C TYR A 223 -29.28 -1.29 16.46
N THR A 224 -29.82 -2.50 16.65
CA THR A 224 -30.30 -3.01 17.95
C THR A 224 -29.49 -4.18 18.49
N HIS A 225 -28.60 -4.77 17.69
CA HIS A 225 -27.80 -5.93 18.10
C HIS A 225 -26.70 -5.55 19.10
N ASN A 226 -26.23 -6.54 19.89
CA ASN A 226 -25.19 -6.37 20.91
C ASN A 226 -23.78 -6.58 20.34
N PHE A 227 -23.36 -5.78 19.38
CA PHE A 227 -22.00 -5.79 18.88
C PHE A 227 -20.98 -5.32 19.93
N HIS A 228 -19.75 -5.79 19.84
CA HIS A 228 -18.67 -5.23 20.65
C HIS A 228 -18.29 -3.83 20.19
N LEU A 229 -18.42 -3.55 18.87
CA LEU A 229 -18.25 -2.23 18.30
C LEU A 229 -19.24 -2.05 17.15
N LEU A 230 -20.03 -1.00 17.21
CA LEU A 230 -20.89 -0.53 16.12
C LEU A 230 -20.33 0.79 15.60
N ILE A 231 -20.01 0.85 14.31
CA ILE A 231 -19.63 2.07 13.60
C ILE A 231 -20.77 2.40 12.65
N ALA A 232 -21.39 3.56 12.83
CA ALA A 232 -22.61 3.95 12.15
C ALA A 232 -22.49 5.36 11.58
N ASP A 233 -23.24 5.61 10.50
CA ASP A 233 -23.39 6.91 9.89
C ASP A 233 -24.27 7.81 10.77
N GLY A 234 -23.78 9.01 11.10
CA GLY A 234 -24.47 10.01 11.90
C GLY A 234 -24.58 11.37 11.22
N GLY A 235 -24.28 11.44 9.91
CA GLY A 235 -24.04 12.68 9.18
C GLY A 235 -25.23 13.61 8.99
N ALA A 236 -26.42 13.23 9.42
CA ALA A 236 -27.66 13.98 9.26
C ALA A 236 -28.04 14.29 7.80
N GLY A 237 -29.14 14.95 7.57
CA GLY A 237 -29.60 15.33 6.23
C GLY A 237 -30.40 14.25 5.50
N GLU A 238 -30.43 14.36 4.15
CA GLU A 238 -31.33 13.52 3.33
C GLU A 238 -30.74 12.16 2.95
N ILE A 239 -29.40 12.02 2.99
CA ILE A 239 -28.70 10.83 2.50
C ILE A 239 -27.91 10.09 3.58
N HIS A 240 -27.75 10.67 4.78
CA HIS A 240 -27.01 10.13 5.89
C HIS A 240 -27.89 9.76 7.09
N GLY A 241 -27.29 9.04 8.04
CA GLY A 241 -27.92 8.57 9.27
C GLY A 241 -28.12 9.68 10.32
N ASP A 242 -28.66 9.27 11.45
CA ASP A 242 -28.87 10.14 12.61
C ASP A 242 -28.34 9.41 13.87
N PRO A 243 -27.57 10.05 14.75
CA PRO A 243 -27.12 9.44 16.01
C PRO A 243 -28.27 8.87 16.86
N ASN A 244 -29.49 9.41 16.74
CA ASN A 244 -30.68 8.86 17.41
C ASN A 244 -31.08 7.46 16.92
N ASP A 245 -30.67 7.05 15.73
CA ASP A 245 -30.98 5.72 15.19
C ASP A 245 -30.37 4.60 16.07
N ALA A 246 -29.26 4.86 16.75
CA ALA A 246 -28.59 3.93 17.64
C ALA A 246 -29.00 4.03 19.12
N LEU A 247 -30.02 4.83 19.47
CA LEU A 247 -30.46 5.00 20.86
C LEU A 247 -30.86 3.70 21.56
N GLN A 248 -31.32 2.71 20.80
CA GLN A 248 -31.69 1.38 21.32
C GLN A 248 -30.61 0.33 21.09
N SER A 249 -29.44 0.73 20.66
CA SER A 249 -28.32 -0.17 20.44
C SER A 249 -27.92 -0.83 21.74
N GLN A 250 -27.64 -2.14 21.66
CA GLN A 250 -27.09 -2.93 22.75
C GLN A 250 -25.58 -3.15 22.58
N ALA A 251 -24.96 -2.48 21.62
CA ALA A 251 -23.53 -2.59 21.39
C ALA A 251 -22.73 -2.07 22.60
N ASP A 252 -21.62 -2.75 22.92
CA ASP A 252 -20.73 -2.33 24.01
C ASP A 252 -20.19 -0.91 23.76
N ARG A 253 -20.00 -0.56 22.49
CA ARG A 253 -19.52 0.75 22.06
C ARG A 253 -20.14 1.15 20.72
N VAL A 254 -20.61 2.40 20.63
CA VAL A 254 -21.12 3.00 19.39
C VAL A 254 -20.25 4.20 19.02
N VAL A 255 -19.82 4.23 17.76
CA VAL A 255 -18.98 5.28 17.18
C VAL A 255 -19.64 5.80 15.91
N PHE A 256 -19.74 7.11 15.77
CA PHE A 256 -20.33 7.73 14.59
C PHE A 256 -19.26 8.32 13.66
N VAL A 257 -19.49 8.14 12.37
CA VAL A 257 -18.80 8.81 11.25
C VAL A 257 -19.72 9.86 10.64
N HIS A 258 -19.17 10.76 9.81
CA HIS A 258 -19.87 11.84 9.07
C HIS A 258 -20.50 12.92 9.95
N VAL A 259 -20.23 12.96 11.22
CA VAL A 259 -20.81 13.94 12.15
C VAL A 259 -19.69 14.65 12.92
N GLU A 260 -19.78 15.99 13.00
CA GLU A 260 -18.80 16.82 13.70
C GLU A 260 -19.00 16.76 15.23
N GLU A 261 -20.25 16.72 15.69
CA GLU A 261 -20.58 16.66 17.11
C GLU A 261 -21.71 15.66 17.40
N VAL A 262 -21.49 14.79 18.36
CA VAL A 262 -22.60 14.02 18.94
C VAL A 262 -23.45 14.95 19.79
N PRO A 263 -24.80 14.94 19.67
CA PRO A 263 -25.67 15.73 20.51
C PRO A 263 -25.31 15.59 22.01
N HIS A 264 -25.24 16.69 22.74
CA HIS A 264 -24.75 16.72 24.14
C HIS A 264 -25.40 15.67 25.04
N ALA A 265 -26.69 15.41 24.82
CA ALA A 265 -27.42 14.38 25.57
C ALA A 265 -26.91 12.94 25.32
N LEU A 266 -26.20 12.71 24.24
CA LEU A 266 -25.72 11.39 23.80
C LEU A 266 -24.21 11.20 23.97
N GLN A 267 -23.47 12.25 24.33
CA GLN A 267 -21.98 12.23 24.42
C GLN A 267 -21.43 11.26 25.47
N THR A 268 -22.24 10.87 26.46
CA THR A 268 -21.85 9.87 27.47
C THR A 268 -22.00 8.43 26.97
N THR A 269 -22.78 8.21 25.92
CA THR A 269 -23.13 6.89 25.39
C THR A 269 -22.40 6.63 24.07
N PHE A 270 -22.20 7.67 23.26
CA PHE A 270 -21.67 7.59 21.92
C PHE A 270 -20.37 8.39 21.78
N SER A 271 -19.54 8.00 20.82
CA SER A 271 -18.30 8.69 20.50
C SER A 271 -18.19 8.96 19.01
N LEU A 272 -17.32 9.93 18.64
CA LEU A 272 -16.97 10.22 17.26
C LEU A 272 -15.79 9.37 16.80
N ALA A 273 -15.78 9.07 15.51
CA ALA A 273 -14.64 8.53 14.80
C ALA A 273 -13.62 9.65 14.56
N SER A 274 -12.70 9.85 15.49
CA SER A 274 -11.64 10.85 15.34
C SER A 274 -10.36 10.20 14.78
N ALA A 275 -9.70 10.84 13.84
CA ALA A 275 -8.45 10.36 13.25
C ALA A 275 -7.41 10.02 14.33
N GLY A 276 -6.73 8.88 14.18
CA GLY A 276 -5.74 8.37 15.13
C GLY A 276 -6.33 7.63 16.32
N LYS A 277 -7.66 7.57 16.46
CA LYS A 277 -8.28 6.77 17.52
C LYS A 277 -8.25 5.30 17.19
N ARG A 278 -7.86 4.49 18.18
CA ARG A 278 -7.72 3.04 18.04
C ARG A 278 -8.70 2.30 18.96
N TYR A 279 -9.37 1.30 18.43
CA TYR A 279 -10.28 0.41 19.15
C TYR A 279 -9.74 -1.02 19.04
N THR A 280 -9.02 -1.48 20.06
CA THR A 280 -8.51 -2.86 20.12
C THR A 280 -9.59 -3.76 20.77
N LEU A 281 -10.08 -4.74 20.02
CA LEU A 281 -11.07 -5.70 20.48
C LEU A 281 -10.41 -6.98 20.99
N ILE A 282 -9.31 -7.38 20.36
CA ILE A 282 -8.48 -8.51 20.78
C ILE A 282 -7.01 -8.09 20.61
N GLU A 283 -6.29 -8.09 21.72
CA GLU A 283 -4.83 -7.81 21.71
C GLU A 283 -4.06 -8.88 20.94
N GLY A 284 -2.97 -8.47 20.32
CA GLY A 284 -2.02 -9.38 19.71
C GLY A 284 -1.19 -10.13 20.76
N ASP A 285 -0.87 -11.37 20.46
CA ASP A 285 -0.01 -12.21 21.29
C ASP A 285 1.28 -12.61 20.56
N SER A 286 2.14 -13.36 21.24
CA SER A 286 3.41 -13.83 20.68
C SER A 286 3.25 -14.63 19.38
N MET A 287 2.10 -15.29 19.17
CA MET A 287 1.83 -16.05 17.94
C MET A 287 1.62 -15.13 16.75
N ILE A 288 1.01 -13.96 16.95
CA ILE A 288 0.81 -12.96 15.90
C ILE A 288 2.16 -12.37 15.49
N TYR A 289 3.01 -12.01 16.45
CA TYR A 289 4.36 -11.56 16.14
C TYR A 289 5.17 -12.64 15.38
N ALA A 290 5.11 -13.89 15.82
CA ALA A 290 5.77 -14.99 15.14
C ALA A 290 5.26 -15.20 13.70
N SER A 291 3.96 -15.06 13.48
CA SER A 291 3.35 -15.13 12.15
C SER A 291 3.83 -14.00 11.23
N GLN A 292 3.85 -12.77 11.72
CA GLN A 292 4.34 -11.60 10.98
C GLN A 292 5.83 -11.71 10.65
N ILE A 293 6.65 -12.15 11.60
CA ILE A 293 8.07 -12.39 11.36
C ILE A 293 8.28 -13.43 10.25
N ASN A 294 7.54 -14.55 10.31
CA ASN A 294 7.61 -15.57 9.27
C ASN A 294 7.18 -15.03 7.90
N HIS A 295 6.08 -14.29 7.86
CA HIS A 295 5.57 -13.68 6.64
C HIS A 295 6.60 -12.73 6.01
N TYR A 296 7.11 -11.77 6.78
CA TYR A 296 8.05 -10.78 6.27
C TYR A 296 9.42 -11.34 5.92
N LEU A 297 9.95 -12.28 6.69
CA LEU A 297 11.19 -12.97 6.31
C LEU A 297 11.00 -13.76 5.01
N SER A 298 9.85 -14.41 4.82
CA SER A 298 9.54 -15.11 3.57
C SER A 298 9.42 -14.17 2.39
N LEU A 299 8.78 -13.01 2.56
CA LEU A 299 8.73 -11.94 1.56
C LEU A 299 10.13 -11.41 1.24
N TRP A 300 10.91 -11.09 2.27
CA TRP A 300 12.28 -10.58 2.12
C TRP A 300 13.20 -11.57 1.43
N LEU A 301 13.08 -12.87 1.72
CA LEU A 301 13.84 -13.93 1.04
C LEU A 301 13.32 -14.26 -0.35
N GLY A 302 12.05 -13.95 -0.66
CA GLY A 302 11.40 -14.31 -1.91
C GLY A 302 11.03 -15.80 -2.01
N GLN A 303 11.08 -16.52 -0.91
CA GLN A 303 10.73 -17.94 -0.81
C GLN A 303 10.29 -18.28 0.62
N PRO A 304 9.50 -19.37 0.81
CA PRO A 304 9.10 -19.82 2.14
C PRO A 304 10.29 -20.09 3.04
N PHE A 305 10.18 -19.63 4.27
CA PHE A 305 11.23 -19.78 5.26
C PHE A 305 11.29 -21.22 5.79
N PRO A 306 12.47 -21.87 5.86
CA PRO A 306 12.56 -23.22 6.37
C PRO A 306 12.20 -23.32 7.87
N ASN A 307 11.18 -24.12 8.21
CA ASN A 307 10.65 -24.28 9.58
C ASN A 307 11.71 -24.53 10.67
N ARG A 308 12.77 -25.27 10.34
CA ARG A 308 13.85 -25.55 11.29
C ARG A 308 14.61 -24.30 11.71
N TRP A 309 14.86 -23.39 10.77
CA TRP A 309 15.53 -22.13 11.03
C TRP A 309 14.62 -21.12 11.73
N MET A 310 13.33 -21.15 11.39
CA MET A 310 12.32 -20.33 12.05
C MET A 310 12.31 -20.55 13.56
N ARG A 311 12.36 -21.82 14.00
CA ARG A 311 12.39 -22.12 15.45
C ARG A 311 13.56 -21.46 16.16
N ASN A 312 14.76 -21.50 15.57
CA ASN A 312 15.94 -20.91 16.17
C ASN A 312 15.86 -19.38 16.24
N LEU A 313 15.43 -18.73 15.14
CA LEU A 313 15.27 -17.29 15.10
C LEU A 313 14.17 -16.81 16.05
N LEU A 314 13.03 -17.50 16.09
CA LEU A 314 11.93 -17.16 17.00
C LEU A 314 12.25 -17.44 18.48
N ALA A 315 13.18 -18.37 18.79
CA ALA A 315 13.59 -18.64 20.16
C ALA A 315 14.44 -17.51 20.77
N GLU A 316 15.13 -16.75 19.92
CA GLU A 316 16.04 -15.67 20.31
C GLU A 316 15.52 -14.27 19.92
N GLN A 317 14.27 -14.20 19.43
CA GLN A 317 13.67 -12.94 19.02
C GLN A 317 13.39 -12.03 20.21
N GLU A 318 13.66 -10.75 20.03
CA GLU A 318 13.24 -9.69 20.94
C GLU A 318 12.43 -8.64 20.18
N ILE A 319 11.33 -8.17 20.78
CA ILE A 319 10.47 -7.15 20.18
C ILE A 319 10.76 -5.82 20.86
N TYR A 320 11.21 -4.84 20.07
CA TYR A 320 11.43 -3.48 20.51
C TYR A 320 10.46 -2.52 19.85
N ARG A 321 10.13 -1.46 20.58
CA ARG A 321 9.25 -0.39 20.11
C ARG A 321 9.99 0.93 20.24
N TYR A 322 9.95 1.70 19.16
CA TYR A 322 10.57 3.00 19.06
C TYR A 322 9.50 4.06 18.81
N ASN A 323 9.60 5.18 19.50
CA ASN A 323 8.77 6.33 19.25
C ASN A 323 9.22 7.02 17.96
N THR A 324 8.36 7.86 17.41
CA THR A 324 8.74 8.74 16.32
C THR A 324 9.96 9.59 16.72
N GLU A 325 10.93 9.71 15.82
CA GLU A 325 12.24 10.37 15.96
C GLU A 325 13.29 9.62 16.78
N ASP A 326 12.97 8.46 17.36
CA ASP A 326 13.99 7.63 18.00
C ASP A 326 15.03 7.15 16.99
N VAL A 327 16.32 7.18 17.41
CA VAL A 327 17.43 6.64 16.62
C VAL A 327 17.62 5.17 16.94
N ILE A 328 17.40 4.31 15.95
CA ILE A 328 17.50 2.84 16.08
C ILE A 328 18.95 2.38 15.89
N ILE A 329 19.62 2.95 14.91
CA ILE A 329 21.03 2.66 14.58
C ILE A 329 21.76 4.00 14.37
N VAL A 330 22.99 4.07 14.86
CA VAL A 330 23.86 5.24 14.68
C VAL A 330 24.99 4.88 13.70
N GLN A 331 25.20 5.74 12.69
CA GLN A 331 26.32 5.61 11.73
C GLN A 331 27.68 5.58 12.45
N GLU A 332 28.64 4.86 11.89
CA GLU A 332 30.02 4.73 12.38
C GLU A 332 30.17 4.05 13.75
N THR A 333 29.09 3.51 14.31
CA THR A 333 29.18 2.67 15.50
C THR A 333 29.44 1.21 15.13
N GLU A 334 30.03 0.46 16.09
CA GLU A 334 30.13 -0.99 15.95
C GLU A 334 28.73 -1.63 15.90
N SER A 335 28.61 -2.66 15.08
CA SER A 335 27.39 -3.42 14.95
C SER A 335 27.15 -4.28 16.18
N HIS A 336 26.66 -3.84 17.26
CA HIS A 336 26.48 -4.61 18.52
C HIS A 336 25.79 -5.98 18.38
N GLY A 337 26.01 -6.65 17.24
CA GLY A 337 25.56 -8.02 16.97
C GLY A 337 24.05 -8.15 16.74
N SER A 338 23.38 -7.14 16.16
CA SER A 338 21.93 -7.15 15.97
C SER A 338 21.51 -6.89 14.53
N VAL A 339 20.51 -7.65 14.06
CA VAL A 339 19.77 -7.46 12.81
C VAL A 339 18.31 -7.17 13.17
N TYR A 340 17.71 -6.22 12.50
CA TYR A 340 16.37 -5.76 12.78
C TYR A 340 15.44 -6.05 11.60
N LEU A 341 14.28 -6.61 11.87
CA LEU A 341 13.16 -6.73 10.94
C LEU A 341 12.06 -5.75 11.36
N ILE A 342 11.69 -4.84 10.50
CA ILE A 342 10.59 -3.91 10.76
C ILE A 342 9.27 -4.67 10.68
N LEU A 343 8.46 -4.59 11.74
CA LEU A 343 7.13 -5.20 11.81
C LEU A 343 6.02 -4.19 11.56
N THR A 344 6.21 -2.93 11.98
CA THR A 344 5.27 -1.82 11.76
C THR A 344 6.04 -0.51 11.63
N GLY A 345 5.45 0.46 10.93
CA GLY A 345 5.98 1.82 10.81
C GLY A 345 7.01 2.00 9.71
N TYR A 346 7.59 3.20 9.71
CA TYR A 346 8.56 3.64 8.71
C TYR A 346 9.85 4.12 9.35
N CYS A 347 10.99 3.74 8.77
CA CYS A 347 12.32 4.17 9.16
C CYS A 347 13.02 4.89 8.01
N GLU A 348 13.67 5.99 8.31
CA GLU A 348 14.55 6.70 7.38
C GLU A 348 15.99 6.22 7.57
N VAL A 349 16.64 5.83 6.49
CA VAL A 349 18.08 5.57 6.46
C VAL A 349 18.80 6.85 6.05
N VAL A 350 19.64 7.35 6.94
CA VAL A 350 20.33 8.64 6.74
C VAL A 350 21.83 8.43 6.76
N ARG A 351 22.49 8.94 5.75
CA ARG A 351 23.95 9.05 5.73
C ARG A 351 24.34 10.51 6.00
N VAL A 352 25.21 10.69 6.98
CA VAL A 352 25.76 11.98 7.34
C VAL A 352 27.23 12.01 6.93
N THR A 353 27.63 13.02 6.18
CA THR A 353 29.03 13.38 5.87
C THR A 353 29.34 14.72 6.50
N GLU A 354 30.59 15.18 6.44
CA GLU A 354 31.00 16.48 7.02
C GLU A 354 30.16 17.66 6.47
N ASP A 355 29.73 17.57 5.20
CA ASP A 355 29.05 18.67 4.49
C ASP A 355 27.57 18.42 4.19
N ASN A 356 27.06 17.18 4.37
CA ASN A 356 25.70 16.86 3.91
C ASN A 356 25.02 15.79 4.77
N ARG A 357 23.69 15.90 4.85
CA ARG A 357 22.80 14.86 5.36
C ARG A 357 21.91 14.40 4.19
N GLU A 358 22.06 13.13 3.83
CA GLU A 358 21.33 12.51 2.71
C GLU A 358 20.40 11.42 3.22
N THR A 359 19.14 11.48 2.81
CA THR A 359 18.20 10.36 2.98
C THR A 359 18.46 9.33 1.88
N VAL A 360 18.98 8.18 2.28
CA VAL A 360 19.34 7.09 1.36
C VAL A 360 18.13 6.24 1.00
N ALA A 361 17.25 5.97 1.98
CA ALA A 361 16.07 5.15 1.78
C ALA A 361 15.00 5.42 2.85
N LEU A 362 13.75 5.15 2.50
CA LEU A 362 12.64 4.97 3.43
C LEU A 362 12.29 3.48 3.49
N LEU A 363 12.39 2.89 4.67
CA LEU A 363 12.12 1.49 4.94
C LEU A 363 10.80 1.34 5.69
N GLN A 364 10.15 0.20 5.52
CA GLN A 364 8.82 -0.08 6.07
C GLN A 364 8.70 -1.53 6.58
N ALA A 365 7.53 -1.92 7.06
CA ALA A 365 7.30 -3.30 7.52
C ALA A 365 7.71 -4.32 6.45
N GLY A 366 8.47 -5.34 6.87
CA GLY A 366 9.05 -6.37 6.02
C GLY A 366 10.50 -6.09 5.58
N ASP A 367 10.99 -4.85 5.74
CA ASP A 367 12.39 -4.54 5.46
C ASP A 367 13.31 -4.98 6.61
N VAL A 368 14.52 -5.41 6.24
CA VAL A 368 15.57 -5.83 7.19
C VAL A 368 16.63 -4.75 7.26
N ILE A 369 17.12 -4.47 8.45
CA ILE A 369 18.14 -3.44 8.73
C ILE A 369 19.32 -4.07 9.43
N GLY A 370 20.52 -3.66 9.05
CA GLY A 370 21.76 -4.05 9.71
C GLY A 370 22.40 -5.34 9.17
N GLU A 371 21.77 -6.00 8.21
CA GLU A 371 22.27 -7.18 7.50
C GLU A 371 23.59 -6.90 6.76
N MET A 372 23.77 -5.67 6.31
CA MET A 372 24.93 -5.21 5.56
C MET A 372 26.24 -5.36 6.34
N ALA A 373 26.26 -4.96 7.59
CA ALA A 373 27.44 -5.09 8.45
C ALA A 373 27.87 -6.57 8.62
N ILE A 374 26.89 -7.49 8.53
CA ILE A 374 27.12 -8.93 8.57
C ILE A 374 27.72 -9.44 7.26
N LEU A 375 27.13 -9.03 6.12
CA LEU A 375 27.54 -9.50 4.80
C LEU A 375 28.93 -8.98 4.41
N THR A 376 29.22 -7.71 4.70
CA THR A 376 30.53 -7.10 4.40
C THR A 376 31.63 -7.49 5.38
N GLY A 377 31.29 -7.99 6.57
CA GLY A 377 32.25 -8.32 7.62
C GLY A 377 32.97 -7.12 8.24
N THR A 378 32.56 -5.88 7.90
CA THR A 378 33.20 -4.65 8.44
C THR A 378 32.86 -4.42 9.90
N GLY A 379 31.73 -4.93 10.37
CA GLY A 379 31.24 -4.72 11.73
C GLY A 379 30.88 -3.26 12.07
N ILE A 380 30.89 -2.35 11.09
CA ILE A 380 30.62 -0.92 11.27
C ILE A 380 29.33 -0.55 10.52
N ARG A 381 28.50 0.27 11.14
CA ARG A 381 27.26 0.79 10.56
C ARG A 381 27.54 1.90 9.54
N ASN A 382 27.07 1.72 8.31
CA ASN A 382 27.32 2.66 7.20
C ASN A 382 26.36 3.85 7.16
N ALA A 383 25.26 3.80 7.90
CA ALA A 383 24.24 4.84 7.97
C ALA A 383 23.52 4.80 9.31
N SER A 384 22.87 5.88 9.67
CA SER A 384 21.93 5.95 10.78
C SER A 384 20.53 5.53 10.32
N VAL A 385 19.75 4.94 11.24
CA VAL A 385 18.33 4.59 11.01
C VAL A 385 17.49 5.28 12.07
N ILE A 386 16.52 6.05 11.63
CA ILE A 386 15.66 6.89 12.46
C ILE A 386 14.21 6.51 12.24
N ALA A 387 13.44 6.34 13.30
CA ALA A 387 12.01 6.11 13.24
C ALA A 387 11.28 7.38 12.75
N ARG A 388 10.62 7.32 11.59
CA ARG A 388 9.85 8.45 11.05
C ARG A 388 8.41 8.46 11.52
N THR A 389 7.95 7.31 11.96
CA THR A 389 6.65 7.06 12.58
C THR A 389 6.88 6.17 13.79
N PRO A 390 5.87 5.83 14.58
CA PRO A 390 6.00 4.78 15.58
C PRO A 390 6.42 3.46 14.94
N VAL A 391 7.46 2.82 15.43
CA VAL A 391 8.07 1.62 14.84
C VAL A 391 8.10 0.46 15.83
N THR A 392 7.71 -0.71 15.37
CA THR A 392 7.98 -1.97 16.08
C THR A 392 8.93 -2.82 15.24
N VAL A 393 9.99 -3.33 15.86
CA VAL A 393 10.97 -4.20 15.21
C VAL A 393 11.11 -5.52 15.96
N CYS A 394 11.44 -6.57 15.21
CA CYS A 394 11.99 -7.80 15.75
C CYS A 394 13.51 -7.74 15.61
N VAL A 395 14.22 -8.02 16.70
CA VAL A 395 15.68 -8.04 16.74
C VAL A 395 16.18 -9.47 16.81
N PHE A 396 17.13 -9.80 15.97
CA PHE A 396 17.83 -11.09 15.94
C PHE A 396 19.29 -10.90 16.30
N ALA A 397 19.84 -11.85 17.05
CA ALA A 397 21.28 -11.92 17.28
C ALA A 397 22.03 -12.15 15.95
N GLU A 398 23.08 -11.38 15.72
CA GLU A 398 23.87 -11.45 14.47
C GLU A 398 24.39 -12.85 14.19
N GLU A 399 24.89 -13.55 15.23
CA GLU A 399 25.44 -14.88 15.07
C GLU A 399 24.40 -15.89 14.57
N THR A 400 23.19 -15.84 15.14
CA THR A 400 22.07 -16.68 14.73
C THR A 400 21.63 -16.36 13.31
N PHE A 401 21.54 -15.09 12.97
CA PHE A 401 21.16 -14.63 11.62
C PHE A 401 22.25 -14.97 10.58
N ARG A 402 23.52 -14.78 10.90
CA ARG A 402 24.68 -15.16 10.05
C ARG A 402 24.70 -16.67 9.79
N SER A 403 24.49 -17.46 10.84
CA SER A 403 24.43 -18.92 10.74
C SER A 403 23.27 -19.35 9.82
N PHE A 404 22.12 -18.69 9.96
CA PHE A 404 20.97 -18.93 9.10
C PHE A 404 21.31 -18.64 7.62
N ILE A 405 21.84 -17.47 7.28
CA ILE A 405 22.23 -17.10 5.91
C ILE A 405 23.21 -18.12 5.33
N ARG A 406 24.25 -18.44 6.09
CA ARG A 406 25.31 -19.37 5.63
C ARG A 406 24.78 -20.77 5.34
N TYR A 407 24.00 -21.33 6.24
CA TYR A 407 23.52 -22.71 6.12
C TYR A 407 22.26 -22.87 5.25
N SER A 408 21.55 -21.80 4.96
CA SER A 408 20.43 -21.80 4.02
C SER A 408 20.88 -21.61 2.56
N GLY A 409 22.16 -21.32 2.30
CA GLY A 409 22.69 -21.09 0.96
C GLY A 409 22.29 -19.73 0.35
N LEU A 410 21.78 -18.81 1.18
CA LEU A 410 21.27 -17.50 0.72
C LEU A 410 22.36 -16.44 0.59
N GLN A 411 23.58 -16.70 1.01
CA GLN A 411 24.63 -15.70 1.07
C GLN A 411 24.88 -15.05 -0.30
N ALA A 412 25.10 -15.85 -1.35
CA ALA A 412 25.37 -15.33 -2.70
C ALA A 412 24.18 -14.51 -3.27
N ILE A 413 22.94 -14.94 -2.98
CA ILE A 413 21.73 -14.23 -3.41
C ILE A 413 21.65 -12.86 -2.72
N LEU A 414 21.91 -12.79 -1.43
CA LEU A 414 21.87 -11.55 -0.67
C LEU A 414 23.02 -10.60 -1.06
N GLU A 415 24.21 -11.13 -1.31
CA GLU A 415 25.33 -10.34 -1.81
C GLU A 415 25.04 -9.73 -3.20
N ASN A 416 24.47 -10.50 -4.12
CA ASN A 416 24.06 -9.99 -5.43
C ASN A 416 22.98 -8.90 -5.32
N ARG A 417 21.94 -9.14 -4.52
CA ARG A 417 20.89 -8.15 -4.25
C ARG A 417 21.47 -6.86 -3.66
N TRP A 418 22.39 -6.99 -2.74
CA TRP A 418 23.05 -5.84 -2.13
C TRP A 418 23.84 -5.00 -3.14
N LEU A 419 24.57 -5.65 -4.06
CA LEU A 419 25.30 -4.95 -5.11
C LEU A 419 24.37 -4.24 -6.09
N LEU A 420 23.24 -4.87 -6.43
CA LEU A 420 22.32 -4.35 -7.45
C LEU A 420 21.32 -3.29 -6.92
N ARG A 421 20.88 -3.37 -5.66
CA ARG A 421 19.89 -2.42 -5.12
C ARG A 421 20.27 -0.94 -5.27
N PRO A 422 21.47 -0.50 -4.90
CA PRO A 422 21.88 0.89 -5.09
C PRO A 422 21.90 1.31 -6.57
N VAL A 423 22.35 0.41 -7.45
CA VAL A 423 22.40 0.65 -8.88
C VAL A 423 20.99 0.80 -9.45
N ILE A 424 20.09 -0.14 -9.14
CA ILE A 424 18.69 -0.12 -9.59
C ILE A 424 18.01 1.18 -9.12
N LYS A 425 18.23 1.61 -7.88
CA LYS A 425 17.61 2.81 -7.32
C LYS A 425 18.06 4.11 -8.01
N LEU A 426 19.25 4.12 -8.61
CA LEU A 426 19.78 5.26 -9.36
C LEU A 426 19.30 5.31 -10.82
N LEU A 427 18.69 4.23 -11.31
CA LEU A 427 18.16 4.20 -12.68
C LEU A 427 16.86 5.02 -12.76
N PRO A 428 16.72 5.89 -13.77
CA PRO A 428 15.56 6.80 -13.89
C PRO A 428 14.21 6.07 -13.84
N GLN A 429 14.11 4.90 -14.48
CA GLN A 429 12.88 4.10 -14.54
C GLN A 429 12.46 3.49 -13.21
N PHE A 430 13.34 3.47 -12.21
CA PHE A 430 13.10 2.87 -10.89
C PHE A 430 13.26 3.88 -9.73
N ALA A 431 13.43 5.14 -10.02
CA ALA A 431 13.68 6.18 -9.00
C ALA A 431 12.53 6.30 -7.99
N GLU A 432 11.28 6.14 -8.45
CA GLU A 432 10.07 6.34 -7.65
C GLU A 432 9.50 5.06 -7.01
N ILE A 433 10.12 3.90 -7.24
CA ILE A 433 9.65 2.65 -6.63
C ILE A 433 10.15 2.50 -5.18
N SER A 434 9.35 1.79 -4.37
CA SER A 434 9.69 1.50 -2.97
C SER A 434 10.89 0.57 -2.83
N ALA A 435 11.52 0.59 -1.65
CA ALA A 435 12.61 -0.33 -1.31
C ALA A 435 12.20 -1.80 -1.49
N THR A 436 10.96 -2.14 -1.12
CA THR A 436 10.38 -3.48 -1.29
C THR A 436 10.33 -3.91 -2.77
N VAL A 437 9.92 -3.02 -3.67
CA VAL A 437 9.86 -3.33 -5.11
C VAL A 437 11.26 -3.35 -5.72
N THR A 438 12.14 -2.43 -5.34
CA THR A 438 13.56 -2.44 -5.72
C THR A 438 14.21 -3.79 -5.38
N ASP A 439 13.93 -4.32 -4.19
CA ASP A 439 14.42 -5.60 -3.74
C ASP A 439 13.88 -6.78 -4.58
N LYS A 440 12.61 -6.73 -4.98
CA LYS A 440 12.02 -7.72 -5.88
C LYS A 440 12.70 -7.72 -7.25
N ILE A 441 13.03 -6.55 -7.80
CA ILE A 441 13.78 -6.43 -9.06
C ILE A 441 15.20 -7.00 -8.88
N ALA A 442 15.91 -6.63 -7.82
CA ALA A 442 17.26 -7.10 -7.55
C ALA A 442 17.39 -8.63 -7.42
N ARG A 443 16.29 -9.34 -7.09
CA ARG A 443 16.27 -10.81 -7.02
C ARG A 443 16.31 -11.48 -8.40
N ILE A 444 15.76 -10.84 -9.41
CA ILE A 444 15.63 -11.39 -10.77
C ILE A 444 16.63 -10.75 -11.75
N ALA A 445 17.42 -9.80 -11.28
CA ALA A 445 18.39 -9.05 -12.04
C ALA A 445 19.79 -9.67 -11.94
N GLU A 446 20.54 -9.61 -13.02
CA GLU A 446 21.93 -10.05 -13.11
C GLU A 446 22.80 -8.92 -13.65
N TRP A 447 24.01 -8.77 -13.08
CA TRP A 447 25.02 -7.87 -13.61
C TRP A 447 25.77 -8.54 -14.75
N GLN A 448 25.84 -7.87 -15.88
CA GLN A 448 26.59 -8.33 -17.07
C GLN A 448 27.58 -7.26 -17.50
N VAL A 449 28.75 -7.72 -18.00
CA VAL A 449 29.77 -6.83 -18.55
C VAL A 449 29.97 -7.17 -20.04
N ILE A 450 30.05 -6.15 -20.87
CA ILE A 450 30.52 -6.25 -22.27
C ILE A 450 31.88 -5.58 -22.30
N GLU A 451 32.91 -6.38 -22.65
CA GLU A 451 34.30 -5.92 -22.67
C GLU A 451 34.54 -4.90 -23.77
N ASN A 452 35.46 -3.97 -23.54
CA ASN A 452 35.88 -2.95 -24.49
C ASN A 452 36.26 -3.57 -25.86
N GLY A 453 35.79 -2.96 -26.94
CA GLY A 453 36.04 -3.38 -28.31
C GLY A 453 35.25 -4.59 -28.79
N THR A 454 34.31 -5.09 -27.97
CA THR A 454 33.41 -6.19 -28.35
C THR A 454 32.08 -5.69 -28.84
N THR A 455 31.52 -6.40 -29.83
CA THR A 455 30.13 -6.25 -30.28
C THR A 455 29.33 -7.46 -29.81
N ARG A 456 28.20 -7.22 -29.17
CA ARG A 456 27.33 -8.28 -28.66
C ARG A 456 25.89 -8.08 -29.12
N GLN A 457 25.29 -9.16 -29.58
CA GLN A 457 23.86 -9.20 -29.85
C GLN A 457 23.09 -9.38 -28.54
N LEU A 458 22.18 -8.45 -28.25
CA LEU A 458 21.29 -8.47 -27.10
C LEU A 458 19.94 -9.05 -27.54
N GLU A 459 19.62 -10.22 -27.01
CA GLU A 459 18.43 -10.98 -27.37
C GLU A 459 17.16 -10.37 -26.80
N ASP A 460 16.05 -10.56 -27.48
CA ASP A 460 14.70 -10.15 -27.03
C ASP A 460 14.10 -11.03 -25.91
N THR A 461 14.87 -11.97 -25.36
CA THR A 461 14.53 -12.80 -24.21
C THR A 461 14.81 -12.11 -22.87
N HIS A 462 15.57 -11.01 -22.88
CA HIS A 462 15.95 -10.24 -21.70
C HIS A 462 15.76 -8.75 -21.95
N MET A 463 15.38 -8.03 -20.92
CA MET A 463 15.52 -6.58 -20.81
C MET A 463 16.93 -6.29 -20.31
N TYR A 464 17.69 -5.51 -21.07
CA TYR A 464 18.99 -5.02 -20.66
C TYR A 464 18.90 -3.53 -20.37
N ILE A 465 19.43 -3.10 -19.24
CA ILE A 465 19.48 -1.69 -18.87
C ILE A 465 20.94 -1.28 -18.79
N PHE A 466 21.33 -0.32 -19.61
CA PHE A 466 22.69 0.21 -19.61
C PHE A 466 22.94 1.05 -18.36
N VAL A 467 24.02 0.76 -17.63
CA VAL A 467 24.34 1.40 -16.36
C VAL A 467 25.59 2.27 -16.46
N GLU A 468 26.67 1.73 -17.00
CA GLU A 468 27.97 2.42 -17.02
C GLU A 468 28.80 2.02 -18.22
N GLY A 469 29.80 2.86 -18.56
CA GLY A 469 30.67 2.67 -19.70
C GLY A 469 30.33 3.58 -20.88
N SER A 470 30.82 3.23 -22.07
CA SER A 470 30.53 3.91 -23.33
C SER A 470 30.34 2.89 -24.43
N GLY A 471 29.27 3.03 -25.19
CA GLY A 471 28.93 2.13 -26.26
C GLY A 471 27.92 2.74 -27.24
N SER A 472 27.66 2.05 -28.34
CA SER A 472 26.72 2.47 -29.39
C SER A 472 25.86 1.29 -29.85
N ILE A 473 24.71 1.61 -30.41
CA ILE A 473 23.83 0.68 -31.14
C ILE A 473 23.63 1.16 -32.56
N ALA A 474 23.25 0.26 -33.45
CA ALA A 474 22.86 0.63 -34.82
C ALA A 474 21.49 1.35 -34.77
N GLY A 475 21.43 2.60 -35.18
CA GLY A 475 20.20 3.36 -35.31
C GLY A 475 19.34 2.90 -36.49
N GLU A 476 18.07 3.23 -36.50
CA GLU A 476 17.11 2.87 -37.57
C GLU A 476 17.49 3.43 -38.95
N ASP A 477 18.19 4.54 -38.98
CA ASP A 477 18.71 5.19 -40.19
C ASP A 477 20.06 4.63 -40.67
N GLY A 478 20.61 3.61 -39.98
CA GLY A 478 21.92 3.00 -40.24
C GLY A 478 23.09 3.80 -39.67
N GLY A 479 22.85 4.84 -38.89
CA GLY A 479 23.85 5.55 -38.09
C GLY A 479 24.18 4.80 -36.79
N GLU A 480 25.21 5.27 -36.07
CA GLU A 480 25.50 4.81 -34.71
C GLU A 480 24.84 5.78 -33.69
N GLU A 481 24.07 5.22 -32.76
CA GLU A 481 23.48 5.95 -31.66
C GLU A 481 24.22 5.63 -30.34
N THR A 482 24.67 6.67 -29.64
CA THR A 482 25.35 6.52 -28.35
C THR A 482 24.36 6.18 -27.26
N ILE A 483 24.67 5.17 -26.45
CA ILE A 483 23.83 4.75 -25.34
C ILE A 483 24.16 5.56 -24.08
N VAL A 484 23.13 5.90 -23.30
CA VAL A 484 23.24 6.62 -22.03
C VAL A 484 22.75 5.77 -20.88
N ASN A 485 23.12 6.14 -19.65
CA ASN A 485 22.63 5.47 -18.44
C ASN A 485 21.07 5.44 -18.42
N GLY A 486 20.51 4.27 -18.13
CA GLY A 486 19.08 4.02 -18.13
C GLY A 486 18.49 3.60 -19.49
N THR A 487 19.28 3.56 -20.58
CA THR A 487 18.78 3.06 -21.87
C THR A 487 18.38 1.59 -21.76
N GLU A 488 17.14 1.28 -22.14
CA GLU A 488 16.59 -0.07 -22.19
C GLU A 488 16.78 -0.68 -23.57
N LEU A 489 17.36 -1.88 -23.62
CA LEU A 489 17.70 -2.61 -24.83
C LEU A 489 17.13 -4.03 -24.79
N GLY A 490 16.92 -4.64 -25.95
CA GLY A 490 16.34 -5.98 -26.09
C GLY A 490 14.84 -5.98 -25.85
N TRP A 491 14.35 -6.86 -24.98
CA TRP A 491 12.94 -6.91 -24.61
C TRP A 491 12.54 -5.69 -23.77
N ARG A 492 11.38 -5.09 -24.08
CA ARG A 492 10.78 -3.99 -23.31
C ARG A 492 9.31 -4.26 -23.06
N PRO A 493 8.80 -3.96 -21.84
CA PRO A 493 7.39 -4.16 -21.54
C PRO A 493 6.49 -3.25 -22.37
N TYR A 494 5.36 -3.77 -22.83
CA TYR A 494 4.31 -3.04 -23.56
C TYR A 494 4.71 -2.42 -24.90
N THR A 495 5.88 -2.73 -25.43
CA THR A 495 6.39 -2.22 -26.72
C THR A 495 6.78 -3.37 -27.65
N GLU A 496 7.06 -3.06 -28.91
CA GLU A 496 7.65 -4.04 -29.83
C GLU A 496 9.09 -4.34 -29.41
N ASN A 497 9.45 -5.62 -29.45
CA ASN A 497 10.76 -6.08 -29.05
C ASN A 497 11.73 -6.06 -30.24
N HIS A 498 12.95 -5.66 -29.99
CA HIS A 498 13.99 -5.63 -30.99
C HIS A 498 15.26 -6.32 -30.48
N VAL A 499 15.82 -7.21 -31.31
CA VAL A 499 17.18 -7.66 -31.11
C VAL A 499 18.11 -6.50 -31.46
N VAL A 500 18.98 -6.14 -30.55
CA VAL A 500 19.87 -4.98 -30.67
C VAL A 500 21.30 -5.45 -30.68
N GLU A 501 22.09 -4.95 -31.63
CA GLU A 501 23.55 -5.14 -31.67
C GLU A 501 24.23 -3.96 -30.99
N MET A 502 24.90 -4.21 -29.85
CA MET A 502 25.61 -3.21 -29.08
C MET A 502 27.12 -3.37 -29.22
N THR A 503 27.79 -2.27 -29.51
CA THR A 503 29.27 -2.20 -29.57
C THR A 503 29.80 -1.40 -28.39
N ALA A 504 30.66 -2.01 -27.59
CA ALA A 504 31.29 -1.38 -26.44
C ALA A 504 32.59 -0.68 -26.81
N THR A 505 32.73 0.59 -26.46
CA THR A 505 33.99 1.38 -26.66
C THR A 505 34.81 1.51 -25.38
N THR A 506 34.23 1.17 -24.23
CA THR A 506 34.87 0.88 -22.95
C THR A 506 34.23 -0.37 -22.37
N ASP A 507 34.69 -0.89 -21.23
CA ASP A 507 33.92 -1.89 -20.51
C ASP A 507 32.55 -1.30 -20.12
N CYS A 508 31.48 -2.01 -20.49
CA CYS A 508 30.11 -1.58 -20.29
C CYS A 508 29.40 -2.50 -19.29
N GLY A 509 28.82 -1.90 -18.23
CA GLY A 509 27.99 -2.60 -17.26
C GLY A 509 26.51 -2.51 -17.60
N LEU A 510 25.82 -3.65 -17.59
CA LEU A 510 24.38 -3.76 -17.82
C LEU A 510 23.71 -4.56 -16.73
N ILE A 511 22.46 -4.19 -16.43
CA ILE A 511 21.53 -5.04 -15.67
C ILE A 511 20.73 -5.83 -16.70
N ALA A 512 20.76 -7.16 -16.61
CA ALA A 512 19.97 -8.07 -17.43
C ALA A 512 18.85 -8.69 -16.59
N ILE A 513 17.62 -8.67 -17.11
CA ILE A 513 16.44 -9.26 -16.46
C ILE A 513 15.70 -10.10 -17.49
N GLU A 514 15.45 -11.38 -17.18
CA GLU A 514 14.68 -12.26 -18.07
C GLU A 514 13.25 -11.74 -18.25
N ALA A 515 12.79 -11.69 -19.50
CA ALA A 515 11.49 -11.10 -19.88
C ALA A 515 10.30 -11.71 -19.13
N GLY A 516 10.26 -13.05 -19.01
CA GLY A 516 9.18 -13.73 -18.30
C GLY A 516 9.16 -13.42 -16.80
N ALA A 517 10.34 -13.34 -16.17
CA ALA A 517 10.45 -12.97 -14.75
C ALA A 517 9.99 -11.52 -14.51
N TYR A 518 10.36 -10.59 -15.40
CA TYR A 518 9.91 -9.19 -15.27
C TYR A 518 8.40 -9.04 -15.50
N GLN A 519 7.82 -9.77 -16.48
CA GLN A 519 6.37 -9.79 -16.70
C GLN A 519 5.61 -10.30 -15.46
N GLN A 520 6.08 -11.37 -14.84
CA GLN A 520 5.48 -11.86 -13.61
C GLN A 520 5.58 -10.83 -12.48
N LEU A 521 6.70 -10.11 -12.41
CA LEU A 521 6.87 -9.06 -11.43
C LEU A 521 5.91 -7.87 -11.67
N LEU A 522 5.72 -7.44 -12.92
CA LEU A 522 4.73 -6.42 -13.28
C LEU A 522 3.32 -6.79 -12.84
N LEU A 523 2.92 -8.07 -13.00
CA LEU A 523 1.60 -8.56 -12.56
C LEU A 523 1.46 -8.64 -11.04
N SER A 524 2.55 -8.82 -10.31
CA SER A 524 2.52 -9.01 -8.84
C SER A 524 2.90 -7.76 -8.04
N ALA A 525 3.40 -6.72 -8.69
CA ALA A 525 3.83 -5.45 -8.09
C ALA A 525 3.15 -4.26 -8.80
N PRO A 526 1.93 -3.88 -8.41
CA PRO A 526 1.17 -2.78 -9.00
C PRO A 526 1.96 -1.49 -9.16
N GLN A 527 2.74 -1.10 -8.16
CA GLN A 527 3.60 0.08 -8.21
C GLN A 527 4.54 0.04 -9.42
N LEU A 528 5.20 -1.08 -9.68
CA LEU A 528 6.09 -1.22 -10.82
C LEU A 528 5.33 -1.15 -12.14
N ASN A 529 4.16 -1.81 -12.22
CA ASN A 529 3.28 -1.77 -13.38
C ASN A 529 2.84 -0.33 -13.69
N TYR A 530 2.34 0.38 -12.66
CA TYR A 530 1.90 1.76 -12.77
C TYR A 530 3.04 2.68 -13.25
N GLN A 531 4.20 2.66 -12.60
CA GLN A 531 5.33 3.51 -12.95
C GLN A 531 5.87 3.20 -14.36
N THR A 532 5.90 1.93 -14.75
CA THR A 532 6.30 1.53 -16.10
C THR A 532 5.35 2.09 -17.16
N ARG A 533 4.03 1.95 -16.97
CA ARG A 533 3.02 2.47 -17.91
C ARG A 533 2.99 4.00 -17.94
N LYS A 534 3.11 4.65 -16.78
CA LYS A 534 3.22 6.12 -16.67
C LYS A 534 4.38 6.64 -17.51
N ARG A 535 5.57 6.08 -17.34
CA ARG A 535 6.76 6.48 -18.10
C ARG A 535 6.57 6.30 -19.61
N LEU A 536 6.10 5.14 -20.04
CA LEU A 536 5.88 4.87 -21.47
C LEU A 536 4.82 5.77 -22.10
N SER A 537 3.80 6.18 -21.35
CA SER A 537 2.81 7.14 -21.82
C SER A 537 3.38 8.55 -21.98
N LEU A 538 4.39 8.92 -21.17
CA LEU A 538 5.11 10.20 -21.30
C LEU A 538 6.08 10.21 -22.49
N GLU A 539 6.65 9.07 -22.84
CA GLU A 539 7.57 8.92 -23.99
C GLU A 539 6.81 8.89 -25.33
N SER A 540 5.51 8.58 -25.34
CA SER A 540 4.71 8.56 -26.56
C SER A 540 4.15 9.95 -26.86
N ASP A 541 4.43 10.49 -28.06
CA ASP A 541 3.92 11.79 -28.56
C ASP A 541 2.38 11.88 -28.59
N ASN A 542 1.66 10.80 -28.34
CA ASN A 542 0.19 10.69 -28.33
C ASN A 542 -0.50 11.34 -27.11
N GLN A 543 0.23 11.83 -26.11
CA GLN A 543 -0.39 12.48 -24.95
C GLN A 543 -1.13 13.79 -25.29
N VAL A 544 -0.65 14.52 -26.27
CA VAL A 544 -1.28 15.79 -26.69
C VAL A 544 -2.59 15.55 -27.44
N GLU A 545 -2.69 14.51 -28.25
CA GLU A 545 -3.90 14.11 -28.95
C GLU A 545 -4.98 13.61 -27.98
N TRP A 546 -4.61 12.94 -26.89
CA TRP A 546 -5.55 12.46 -25.90
C TRP A 546 -6.17 13.60 -25.06
N LEU A 547 -5.37 14.57 -24.64
CA LEU A 547 -5.84 15.78 -23.93
C LEU A 547 -6.71 16.68 -24.82
N LEU A 548 -6.55 16.60 -26.15
CA LEU A 548 -7.29 17.38 -27.15
C LEU A 548 -8.35 16.55 -27.89
N GLY A 549 -8.43 15.25 -27.63
CA GLY A 549 -9.40 14.34 -28.24
C GLY A 549 -10.83 14.78 -27.91
N GLU A 550 -11.73 14.60 -28.88
CA GLU A 550 -13.14 14.97 -28.79
C GLU A 550 -13.77 14.42 -27.50
N VAL A 551 -14.12 15.30 -26.59
CA VAL A 551 -14.96 14.96 -25.44
C VAL A 551 -16.27 14.43 -26.02
N PRO A 552 -16.69 13.19 -25.73
CA PRO A 552 -17.98 12.70 -26.16
C PRO A 552 -19.05 13.68 -25.68
N THR A 553 -19.77 14.29 -26.61
CA THR A 553 -20.95 15.06 -26.29
C THR A 553 -22.05 14.10 -25.89
N TYR A 554 -22.29 13.95 -24.59
CA TYR A 554 -23.52 13.36 -24.05
C TYR A 554 -24.65 14.41 -24.06
#